data_6a36e5a07733b843fd259be605ae999d
#
_entry.id   6a36e5a07733b843fd259be605ae999d
#
_cell.length_a   1.000
_cell.length_b   1.000
_cell.length_c   1.000
_cell.angle_alpha   90.00
_cell.angle_beta   90.00
_cell.angle_gamma   90.00
#
_symmetry.space_group_name_H-M   'P 1'
#
loop_
_entity.id
_entity.type
_entity.pdbx_description
1 polymer ?
#
loop_
_entity_poly.entity_id
_entity_poly.type
_entity_poly.pdbx_seq_one_letter_code
_entity_poly.pdbx_strand_id
1 'polypeptide(L)'
;MKTRRKMPRSSRIYRHKNTQRKRTTRTAGSTAGGGGGGGGTEWLRITIRGAPYERGVSHGKQIIAADPERFTYMFSVYDFLFRQGYGRDIDFFYGLCEDFYLGIIKKRFPKIFKEMKGIAAGAKLRVCQVILINVFMSLPYFYAHLLRYIDTPKYRKKYADVIRDELAIAANPAALAARSRRLDEMKDRCSLVMAVGEDWTKDGGIVCGHSSFSNFLDAQFCNVILRIEPEAGDGVPMVMQSVPGGIYSMTDFFVTGAGIVGSETTISGFNAFALRDPICCRIRECMQYGRTLEEYAERLQKRNSGDYACSWMFGDVGGHGGHGGHGRPPRIMRVELGLNYVNVETTKNGVFLGFNSTYDERIRNIECSSSLSEKANHATGAGAIDGGGGGSGFRDVSSSIGNRRVQLEKLTEKYRGRIDTDVVKRILSDHYDNHLGKMAANSRTVCKHAYADGGGGGGGGGVPFKPVGAYDTKVADSASIRRMSFLAHWGPPCGTPFSVREHMKKHPEWKDWAEYLADFPKRGWVEA
;
A
#
# COMPACT_ATOMS: atom_id res chain seq x y z
N MET A 1 -9.03 64.85 14.76
CA MET A 1 -7.77 64.21 14.30
C MET A 1 -7.93 62.72 14.29
N LYS A 2 -8.05 62.09 13.10
CA LYS A 2 -8.26 60.64 12.90
C LYS A 2 -6.91 60.01 12.53
N THR A 3 -6.37 59.16 13.34
CA THR A 3 -5.20 58.38 13.02
C THR A 3 -5.62 56.98 12.55
N ARG A 4 -5.45 56.73 11.25
CA ARG A 4 -5.59 55.40 10.61
C ARG A 4 -4.36 54.56 10.91
N ARG A 5 -4.51 53.42 11.61
CA ARG A 5 -3.51 52.34 11.66
C ARG A 5 -3.61 51.49 10.39
N LYS A 6 -2.50 51.41 9.66
CA LYS A 6 -2.30 50.51 8.50
C LYS A 6 -2.13 49.08 8.97
N MET A 7 -2.89 48.16 8.39
CA MET A 7 -2.64 46.70 8.48
C MET A 7 -1.51 46.32 7.51
N PRO A 8 -0.66 45.35 7.83
CA PRO A 8 0.31 44.80 6.89
C PRO A 8 -0.35 43.81 5.93
N ARG A 9 -0.16 44.06 4.63
CA ARG A 9 -0.47 43.15 3.54
C ARG A 9 0.58 42.05 3.51
N SER A 10 0.18 40.76 3.63
CA SER A 10 0.96 39.64 3.14
C SER A 10 0.02 38.52 2.69
N SER A 11 -0.37 38.54 1.46
CA SER A 11 -0.80 37.36 0.72
C SER A 11 -0.29 37.52 -0.71
N ARG A 12 0.92 37.01 -0.97
CA ARG A 12 1.37 36.75 -2.33
C ARG A 12 0.65 35.48 -2.81
N ILE A 13 -0.43 35.68 -3.52
CA ILE A 13 -1.09 34.68 -4.34
C ILE A 13 -0.14 34.33 -5.48
N TYR A 14 0.46 33.16 -5.46
CA TYR A 14 1.11 32.58 -6.64
C TYR A 14 0.02 32.19 -7.64
N ARG A 15 -0.23 33.05 -8.62
CA ARG A 15 -0.96 32.66 -9.82
C ARG A 15 -0.05 31.75 -10.65
N HIS A 16 -0.32 30.47 -10.64
CA HIS A 16 0.21 29.55 -11.65
C HIS A 16 -0.32 29.97 -13.02
N LYS A 17 0.58 30.38 -13.90
CA LYS A 17 0.29 30.52 -15.32
C LYS A 17 0.10 29.11 -15.89
N ASN A 18 -1.12 28.82 -16.33
CA ASN A 18 -1.42 27.67 -17.17
C ASN A 18 -0.61 27.78 -18.47
N THR A 19 0.52 27.12 -18.55
CA THR A 19 1.19 26.84 -19.80
C THR A 19 0.66 25.49 -20.31
N GLN A 20 -0.31 25.54 -21.21
CA GLN A 20 -0.72 24.40 -22.02
C GLN A 20 0.52 23.86 -22.77
N ARG A 21 1.06 22.75 -22.31
CA ARG A 21 2.07 21.98 -23.05
C ARG A 21 1.36 21.18 -24.14
N LYS A 22 1.47 21.61 -25.40
CA LYS A 22 1.09 20.80 -26.58
C LYS A 22 1.92 19.52 -26.58
N ARG A 23 1.27 18.38 -26.34
CA ARG A 23 1.83 17.06 -26.60
C ARG A 23 1.96 16.87 -28.12
N THR A 24 3.18 16.91 -28.64
CA THR A 24 3.49 16.43 -29.99
C THR A 24 3.53 14.90 -29.97
N THR A 25 2.60 14.26 -30.65
CA THR A 25 2.61 12.85 -30.98
C THR A 25 3.81 12.56 -31.89
N ARG A 26 4.80 11.80 -31.40
CA ARG A 26 5.86 11.20 -32.21
C ARG A 26 5.51 9.75 -32.48
N THR A 27 5.29 9.45 -33.73
CA THR A 27 5.23 8.11 -34.31
C THR A 27 6.57 7.40 -34.14
N ALA A 28 6.50 6.12 -33.72
CA ALA A 28 7.64 5.25 -33.55
C ALA A 28 8.32 4.92 -34.89
N GLY A 29 9.58 5.31 -35.02
CA GLY A 29 10.53 4.81 -36.00
C GLY A 29 11.76 4.32 -35.24
N SER A 30 12.14 3.05 -35.49
CA SER A 30 13.30 2.38 -34.90
C SER A 30 14.60 3.02 -35.35
N THR A 31 15.49 3.40 -34.43
CA THR A 31 16.97 3.22 -34.51
C THR A 31 17.60 3.59 -33.17
N ALA A 32 18.66 2.86 -32.81
CA ALA A 32 19.44 2.99 -31.58
C ALA A 32 20.11 4.37 -31.41
N GLY A 33 20.18 4.86 -30.16
CA GLY A 33 21.10 5.93 -29.76
C GLY A 33 20.45 7.12 -29.05
N GLY A 34 20.76 7.30 -27.74
CA GLY A 34 20.86 8.63 -27.11
C GLY A 34 19.60 9.36 -26.73
N GLY A 35 19.34 9.43 -25.44
CA GLY A 35 18.86 10.60 -24.69
C GLY A 35 17.65 11.36 -25.15
N GLY A 36 16.58 11.35 -24.32
CA GLY A 36 15.51 12.36 -24.44
C GLY A 36 14.22 12.02 -23.73
N GLY A 37 13.94 12.69 -22.64
CA GLY A 37 12.72 12.92 -21.89
C GLY A 37 11.42 12.24 -22.34
N GLY A 38 11.03 11.18 -21.66
CA GLY A 38 9.71 10.58 -21.73
C GLY A 38 9.37 10.00 -20.36
N GLY A 39 8.27 10.46 -19.77
CA GLY A 39 7.88 10.12 -18.40
C GLY A 39 7.81 8.62 -18.14
N GLY A 40 8.58 8.16 -17.20
CA GLY A 40 8.38 7.12 -16.25
C GLY A 40 7.82 5.76 -16.66
N THR A 41 8.32 5.12 -17.74
CA THR A 41 7.87 3.79 -18.15
C THR A 41 8.77 2.66 -17.69
N GLU A 42 9.85 2.93 -16.95
CA GLU A 42 10.86 1.94 -16.54
C GLU A 42 10.99 1.85 -15.02
N TRP A 43 11.55 0.73 -14.56
CA TRP A 43 11.94 0.56 -13.17
C TRP A 43 13.08 1.51 -12.78
N LEU A 44 12.87 2.26 -11.70
CA LEU A 44 13.89 3.09 -11.09
C LEU A 44 14.63 2.28 -10.03
N ARG A 45 15.86 1.89 -10.31
CA ARG A 45 16.71 1.13 -9.39
C ARG A 45 17.58 2.08 -8.59
N ILE A 46 17.42 2.04 -7.26
CA ILE A 46 18.14 2.91 -6.33
C ILE A 46 18.88 2.04 -5.32
N THR A 47 20.16 2.32 -5.13
CA THR A 47 20.97 1.74 -4.05
C THR A 47 21.47 2.87 -3.16
N ILE A 48 21.16 2.78 -1.86
CA ILE A 48 21.59 3.75 -0.87
C ILE A 48 22.41 3.08 0.23
N ARG A 49 23.50 3.74 0.64
CA ARG A 49 24.51 3.17 1.55
C ARG A 49 24.87 4.13 2.66
N GLY A 50 25.40 3.58 3.77
CA GLY A 50 26.04 4.34 4.84
C GLY A 50 25.09 4.79 5.95
N ALA A 51 25.49 5.88 6.61
CA ALA A 51 24.74 6.43 7.74
C ALA A 51 23.36 6.99 7.33
N PRO A 52 22.42 7.11 8.27
CA PRO A 52 21.02 7.46 7.95
C PRO A 52 20.84 8.72 7.12
N TYR A 53 21.56 9.81 7.46
CA TYR A 53 21.41 11.06 6.73
C TYR A 53 21.99 10.99 5.32
N GLU A 54 23.20 10.40 5.16
CA GLU A 54 23.91 10.27 3.89
C GLU A 54 23.15 9.39 2.91
N ARG A 55 22.61 8.23 3.37
CA ARG A 55 21.79 7.38 2.50
C ARG A 55 20.49 8.07 2.12
N GLY A 56 19.90 8.88 3.00
CA GLY A 56 18.74 9.71 2.65
C GLY A 56 19.07 10.75 1.57
N VAL A 57 20.19 11.48 1.70
CA VAL A 57 20.67 12.42 0.66
C VAL A 57 20.89 11.72 -0.67
N SER A 58 21.51 10.55 -0.64
CA SER A 58 21.71 9.71 -1.84
C SER A 58 20.38 9.31 -2.49
N HIS A 59 19.39 8.90 -1.69
CA HIS A 59 18.04 8.56 -2.16
C HIS A 59 17.42 9.74 -2.93
N GLY A 60 17.30 10.90 -2.28
CA GLY A 60 16.69 12.08 -2.90
C GLY A 60 17.41 12.52 -4.18
N LYS A 61 18.76 12.51 -4.19
CA LYS A 61 19.56 12.85 -5.36
C LYS A 61 19.36 11.89 -6.52
N GLN A 62 19.31 10.57 -6.28
CA GLN A 62 19.11 9.57 -7.33
C GLN A 62 17.73 9.69 -7.99
N ILE A 63 16.67 9.99 -7.22
CA ILE A 63 15.34 10.25 -7.78
C ILE A 63 15.38 11.46 -8.71
N ILE A 64 15.91 12.61 -8.23
CA ILE A 64 15.97 13.85 -9.02
C ILE A 64 16.87 13.71 -10.25
N ALA A 65 17.96 12.95 -10.15
CA ALA A 65 18.84 12.69 -11.29
C ALA A 65 18.15 11.85 -12.39
N ALA A 66 17.29 10.91 -11.99
CA ALA A 66 16.54 10.08 -12.93
C ALA A 66 15.35 10.84 -13.55
N ASP A 67 14.65 11.66 -12.76
CA ASP A 67 13.50 12.46 -13.19
C ASP A 67 13.38 13.70 -12.31
N PRO A 68 13.85 14.88 -12.78
CA PRO A 68 13.80 16.13 -12.02
C PRO A 68 12.40 16.59 -11.61
N GLU A 69 11.37 16.23 -12.38
CA GLU A 69 9.97 16.62 -12.12
C GLU A 69 9.20 15.57 -11.31
N ARG A 70 9.83 14.44 -10.96
CA ARG A 70 9.15 13.28 -10.36
C ARG A 70 8.36 13.64 -9.10
N PHE A 71 8.96 14.37 -8.18
CA PHE A 71 8.28 14.77 -6.95
C PHE A 71 7.21 15.84 -7.19
N THR A 72 7.47 16.79 -8.07
CA THR A 72 6.48 17.83 -8.43
C THR A 72 5.23 17.19 -9.01
N TYR A 73 5.39 16.25 -9.94
CA TYR A 73 4.27 15.54 -10.55
C TYR A 73 3.57 14.64 -9.52
N MET A 74 4.30 13.89 -8.70
CA MET A 74 3.74 13.03 -7.65
C MET A 74 2.87 13.86 -6.67
N PHE A 75 3.35 15.01 -6.22
CA PHE A 75 2.57 15.86 -5.33
C PHE A 75 1.35 16.49 -6.00
N SER A 76 1.37 16.77 -7.30
CA SER A 76 0.18 17.23 -8.03
C SER A 76 -0.88 16.13 -8.09
N VAL A 77 -0.48 14.88 -8.31
CA VAL A 77 -1.37 13.71 -8.26
C VAL A 77 -1.92 13.49 -6.85
N TYR A 78 -1.09 13.63 -5.81
CA TYR A 78 -1.55 13.52 -4.42
C TYR A 78 -2.51 14.66 -4.04
N ASP A 79 -2.28 15.89 -4.49
CA ASP A 79 -3.23 17.00 -4.28
C ASP A 79 -4.58 16.70 -4.90
N PHE A 80 -4.59 16.19 -6.14
CA PHE A 80 -5.81 15.75 -6.80
C PHE A 80 -6.52 14.63 -6.02
N LEU A 81 -5.80 13.58 -5.61
CA LEU A 81 -6.35 12.49 -4.80
C LEU A 81 -6.93 12.98 -3.47
N PHE A 82 -6.25 13.90 -2.79
CA PHE A 82 -6.69 14.42 -1.50
C PHE A 82 -7.93 15.30 -1.63
N ARG A 83 -8.03 16.11 -2.67
CA ARG A 83 -9.25 16.87 -2.99
C ARG A 83 -10.43 15.94 -3.26
N GLN A 84 -10.21 14.87 -4.00
CA GLN A 84 -11.26 13.87 -4.29
C GLN A 84 -11.68 13.06 -3.05
N GLY A 85 -10.71 12.57 -2.28
CA GLY A 85 -10.94 11.67 -1.16
C GLY A 85 -11.36 12.38 0.12
N TYR A 86 -10.73 13.52 0.44
CA TYR A 86 -10.91 14.21 1.72
C TYR A 86 -11.58 15.59 1.59
N GLY A 87 -11.70 16.13 0.37
CA GLY A 87 -12.16 17.51 0.15
C GLY A 87 -11.15 18.57 0.63
N ARG A 88 -9.87 18.22 0.74
CA ARG A 88 -8.78 19.08 1.23
C ARG A 88 -7.60 19.05 0.27
N ASP A 89 -6.85 20.16 0.20
CA ASP A 89 -5.62 20.23 -0.58
C ASP A 89 -4.42 19.61 0.14
N ILE A 90 -3.32 19.45 -0.56
CA ILE A 90 -2.11 18.83 -0.02
C ILE A 90 -1.45 19.66 1.08
N ASP A 91 -1.60 20.99 1.08
CA ASP A 91 -1.01 21.86 2.11
C ASP A 91 -1.63 21.62 3.48
N PHE A 92 -2.92 21.28 3.52
CA PHE A 92 -3.58 20.83 4.74
C PHE A 92 -2.88 19.59 5.33
N PHE A 93 -2.52 18.60 4.49
CA PHE A 93 -1.84 17.39 4.93
C PHE A 93 -0.39 17.62 5.33
N TYR A 94 0.31 18.58 4.70
CA TYR A 94 1.62 19.00 5.21
C TYR A 94 1.52 19.56 6.63
N GLY A 95 0.50 20.37 6.90
CA GLY A 95 0.22 20.88 8.25
C GLY A 95 -0.07 19.76 9.26
N LEU A 96 -0.85 18.74 8.88
CA LEU A 96 -1.09 17.57 9.74
C LEU A 96 0.20 16.79 10.02
N CYS A 97 1.07 16.63 9.02
CA CYS A 97 2.36 15.95 9.20
C CYS A 97 3.26 16.70 10.19
N GLU A 98 3.30 18.05 10.12
CA GLU A 98 4.07 18.89 11.04
C GLU A 98 3.52 18.82 12.47
N ASP A 99 2.20 18.89 12.64
CA ASP A 99 1.56 18.96 13.96
C ASP A 99 1.52 17.60 14.68
N PHE A 100 1.33 16.49 13.97
CA PHE A 100 1.01 15.20 14.57
C PHE A 100 2.07 14.11 14.36
N TYR A 101 2.74 14.04 13.20
CA TYR A 101 3.69 12.97 12.91
C TYR A 101 5.14 13.35 13.15
N LEU A 102 5.57 14.58 12.82
CA LEU A 102 6.96 15.01 12.90
C LEU A 102 7.54 14.85 14.31
N GLY A 103 6.79 15.27 15.33
CA GLY A 103 7.21 15.16 16.74
C GLY A 103 7.39 13.72 17.19
N ILE A 104 6.48 12.83 16.80
CA ILE A 104 6.52 11.39 17.12
C ILE A 104 7.74 10.76 16.45
N ILE A 105 7.90 10.94 15.13
CA ILE A 105 8.99 10.32 14.36
C ILE A 105 10.34 10.83 14.85
N LYS A 106 10.50 12.14 15.06
CA LYS A 106 11.74 12.73 15.56
C LYS A 106 12.15 12.19 16.92
N LYS A 107 11.19 12.03 17.85
CA LYS A 107 11.46 11.57 19.22
C LYS A 107 11.68 10.05 19.28
N ARG A 108 10.87 9.28 18.55
CA ARG A 108 10.80 7.83 18.68
C ARG A 108 11.74 7.09 17.75
N PHE A 109 11.99 7.65 16.56
CA PHE A 109 12.75 7.04 15.47
C PHE A 109 13.83 7.99 14.94
N PRO A 110 14.79 8.42 15.78
CA PRO A 110 15.74 9.48 15.42
C PRO A 110 16.62 9.13 14.21
N LYS A 111 16.96 7.86 13.98
CA LYS A 111 17.73 7.43 12.81
C LYS A 111 16.89 7.49 11.54
N ILE A 112 15.64 7.01 11.58
CA ILE A 112 14.67 7.12 10.47
C ILE A 112 14.40 8.60 10.15
N PHE A 113 14.22 9.43 11.17
CA PHE A 113 14.06 10.88 10.98
C PHE A 113 15.27 11.54 10.32
N LYS A 114 16.51 11.12 10.67
CA LYS A 114 17.72 11.58 9.98
C LYS A 114 17.71 11.19 8.51
N GLU A 115 17.31 9.96 8.18
CA GLU A 115 17.18 9.50 6.79
C GLU A 115 16.12 10.31 6.03
N MET A 116 14.94 10.56 6.61
CA MET A 116 13.91 11.44 6.00
C MET A 116 14.43 12.87 5.77
N LYS A 117 15.21 13.44 6.71
CA LYS A 117 15.88 14.73 6.52
C LYS A 117 16.88 14.69 5.37
N GLY A 118 17.62 13.60 5.23
CA GLY A 118 18.52 13.37 4.11
C GLY A 118 17.78 13.34 2.78
N ILE A 119 16.67 12.60 2.69
CA ILE A 119 15.82 12.54 1.48
C ILE A 119 15.34 13.97 1.12
N ALA A 120 14.83 14.71 2.11
CA ALA A 120 14.39 16.09 1.90
C ALA A 120 15.50 16.98 1.36
N ALA A 121 16.70 16.90 1.94
CA ALA A 121 17.86 17.68 1.48
C ALA A 121 18.31 17.26 0.06
N GLY A 122 18.39 15.95 -0.21
CA GLY A 122 18.80 15.42 -1.52
C GLY A 122 17.82 15.74 -2.65
N ALA A 123 16.53 15.77 -2.35
CA ALA A 123 15.44 16.05 -3.29
C ALA A 123 14.99 17.52 -3.30
N LYS A 124 15.58 18.38 -2.46
CA LYS A 124 15.18 19.79 -2.27
C LYS A 124 13.71 19.96 -1.85
N LEU A 125 13.26 19.07 -0.95
CA LEU A 125 11.91 19.04 -0.38
C LEU A 125 11.90 19.59 1.06
N ARG A 126 10.71 19.96 1.57
CA ARG A 126 10.47 20.12 3.00
C ARG A 126 10.37 18.74 3.68
N VAL A 127 10.77 18.65 4.94
CA VAL A 127 10.70 17.37 5.69
C VAL A 127 9.27 16.86 5.82
N CYS A 128 8.28 17.75 5.97
CA CYS A 128 6.86 17.38 6.03
C CYS A 128 6.38 16.71 4.73
N GLN A 129 6.94 17.05 3.57
CA GLN A 129 6.62 16.39 2.30
C GLN A 129 7.12 14.94 2.29
N VAL A 130 8.32 14.69 2.81
CA VAL A 130 8.85 13.32 2.95
C VAL A 130 8.06 12.53 4.00
N ILE A 131 7.66 13.17 5.10
CA ILE A 131 6.78 12.53 6.09
C ILE A 131 5.45 12.17 5.43
N LEU A 132 4.84 13.07 4.66
CA LEU A 132 3.57 12.82 3.96
C LEU A 132 3.64 11.60 3.05
N ILE A 133 4.69 11.46 2.25
CA ILE A 133 4.92 10.28 1.41
C ILE A 133 4.86 9.01 2.28
N ASN A 134 5.52 9.02 3.42
CA ASN A 134 5.68 7.82 4.24
C ASN A 134 4.48 7.52 5.16
N VAL A 135 3.66 8.51 5.51
CA VAL A 135 2.41 8.28 6.27
C VAL A 135 1.18 8.21 5.38
N PHE A 136 1.34 8.22 4.05
CA PHE A 136 0.24 8.20 3.09
C PHE A 136 -0.79 7.11 3.39
N MET A 137 -0.33 5.89 3.65
CA MET A 137 -1.18 4.74 3.98
C MET A 137 -1.87 4.87 5.36
N SER A 138 -1.32 5.68 6.26
CA SER A 138 -1.90 5.95 7.60
C SER A 138 -3.00 7.01 7.58
N LEU A 139 -3.02 7.87 6.54
CA LEU A 139 -3.92 9.03 6.50
C LEU A 139 -5.41 8.70 6.55
N PRO A 140 -5.95 7.69 5.85
CA PRO A 140 -7.37 7.36 5.92
C PRO A 140 -7.82 7.00 7.33
N TYR A 141 -6.96 6.32 8.10
CA TYR A 141 -7.21 5.93 9.49
C TYR A 141 -7.16 7.14 10.43
N PHE A 142 -6.13 7.97 10.30
CA PHE A 142 -6.01 9.20 11.09
C PHE A 142 -7.18 10.16 10.80
N TYR A 143 -7.51 10.38 9.51
CA TYR A 143 -8.54 11.31 9.10
C TYR A 143 -9.95 10.88 9.57
N ALA A 144 -10.23 9.58 9.63
CA ALA A 144 -11.47 9.06 10.18
C ALA A 144 -11.69 9.50 11.65
N HIS A 145 -10.62 9.77 12.38
CA HIS A 145 -10.63 10.19 13.78
C HIS A 145 -10.14 11.64 13.99
N LEU A 146 -10.06 12.44 12.92
CA LEU A 146 -9.43 13.76 12.90
C LEU A 146 -9.94 14.69 14.01
N LEU A 147 -11.26 14.81 14.19
CA LEU A 147 -11.87 15.69 15.19
C LEU A 147 -11.31 15.46 16.60
N ARG A 148 -11.06 14.20 16.97
CA ARG A 148 -10.50 13.84 18.29
C ARG A 148 -9.16 14.52 18.57
N TYR A 149 -8.39 14.83 17.54
CA TYR A 149 -7.03 15.36 17.67
C TYR A 149 -6.95 16.87 17.42
N ILE A 150 -7.77 17.41 16.52
CA ILE A 150 -7.77 18.84 16.20
C ILE A 150 -8.70 19.68 17.08
N ASP A 151 -9.79 19.11 17.63
CA ASP A 151 -10.69 19.82 18.55
C ASP A 151 -10.15 19.77 19.99
N THR A 152 -8.97 20.29 20.17
CA THR A 152 -8.27 20.42 21.44
C THR A 152 -7.85 21.87 21.68
N PRO A 153 -7.62 22.32 22.93
CA PRO A 153 -7.22 23.70 23.22
C PRO A 153 -6.01 24.16 22.39
N LYS A 154 -5.07 23.24 22.10
CA LYS A 154 -3.86 23.53 21.32
C LYS A 154 -4.15 23.82 19.85
N TYR A 155 -5.11 23.09 19.24
CA TYR A 155 -5.30 23.08 17.80
C TYR A 155 -6.61 23.69 17.33
N ARG A 156 -7.61 23.85 18.21
CA ARG A 156 -8.97 24.35 17.89
C ARG A 156 -8.94 25.65 17.09
N LYS A 157 -8.08 26.59 17.44
CA LYS A 157 -7.98 27.88 16.74
C LYS A 157 -7.39 27.73 15.33
N LYS A 158 -6.37 26.87 15.18
CA LYS A 158 -5.70 26.60 13.89
C LYS A 158 -6.64 25.89 12.91
N TYR A 159 -7.46 24.97 13.39
CA TYR A 159 -8.31 24.11 12.59
C TYR A 159 -9.80 24.45 12.71
N ALA A 160 -10.17 25.69 13.11
CA ALA A 160 -11.56 26.07 13.39
C ALA A 160 -12.52 25.79 12.23
N ASP A 161 -12.13 26.12 11.00
CA ASP A 161 -12.96 25.88 9.82
C ASP A 161 -13.10 24.38 9.53
N VAL A 162 -12.03 23.61 9.69
CA VAL A 162 -12.05 22.15 9.52
C VAL A 162 -12.96 21.50 10.55
N ILE A 163 -12.87 21.92 11.81
CA ILE A 163 -13.74 21.41 12.90
C ILE A 163 -15.19 21.68 12.58
N ARG A 164 -15.55 22.90 12.15
CA ARG A 164 -16.91 23.25 11.75
C ARG A 164 -17.44 22.34 10.64
N ASP A 165 -16.64 22.15 9.56
CA ASP A 165 -17.01 21.32 8.42
C ASP A 165 -17.19 19.85 8.82
N GLU A 166 -16.27 19.33 9.63
CA GLU A 166 -16.31 17.94 10.12
C GLU A 166 -17.49 17.68 11.07
N LEU A 167 -17.84 18.65 11.93
CA LEU A 167 -19.03 18.58 12.77
C LEU A 167 -20.31 18.60 11.95
N ALA A 168 -20.35 19.41 10.88
CA ALA A 168 -21.49 19.43 9.97
C ALA A 168 -21.68 18.09 9.23
N ILE A 169 -20.57 17.45 8.80
CA ILE A 169 -20.60 16.11 8.21
C ILE A 169 -21.08 15.08 9.25
N ALA A 170 -20.57 15.14 10.48
CA ALA A 170 -20.95 14.21 11.56
C ALA A 170 -22.43 14.32 11.95
N ALA A 171 -23.02 15.52 11.86
CA ALA A 171 -24.43 15.77 12.14
C ALA A 171 -25.37 15.26 11.02
N ASN A 172 -24.83 14.92 9.82
CA ASN A 172 -25.61 14.44 8.69
C ASN A 172 -25.30 12.97 8.39
N PRO A 173 -26.18 12.00 8.71
CA PRO A 173 -25.90 10.57 8.52
C PRO A 173 -25.56 10.18 7.08
N ALA A 174 -26.19 10.81 6.09
CA ALA A 174 -25.92 10.53 4.67
C ALA A 174 -24.52 11.04 4.26
N ALA A 175 -24.14 12.24 4.70
CA ALA A 175 -22.81 12.80 4.46
C ALA A 175 -21.72 11.99 5.17
N LEU A 176 -21.95 11.57 6.41
CA LEU A 176 -21.05 10.72 7.18
C LEU A 176 -20.83 9.36 6.49
N ALA A 177 -21.90 8.72 6.03
CA ALA A 177 -21.82 7.45 5.30
C ALA A 177 -21.08 7.60 3.96
N ALA A 178 -21.32 8.68 3.22
CA ALA A 178 -20.61 8.97 1.97
C ALA A 178 -19.11 9.21 2.21
N ARG A 179 -18.75 9.95 3.28
CA ARG A 179 -17.36 10.16 3.69
C ARG A 179 -16.69 8.85 4.09
N SER A 180 -17.33 8.02 4.91
CA SER A 180 -16.79 6.73 5.36
C SER A 180 -16.48 5.83 4.16
N ARG A 181 -17.39 5.77 3.16
CA ARG A 181 -17.14 5.03 1.91
C ARG A 181 -15.92 5.57 1.15
N ARG A 182 -15.80 6.91 0.99
CA ARG A 182 -14.64 7.50 0.30
C ARG A 182 -13.33 7.18 1.00
N LEU A 183 -13.28 7.23 2.34
CA LEU A 183 -12.08 6.89 3.10
C LEU A 183 -11.72 5.40 2.96
N ASP A 184 -12.73 4.51 2.91
CA ASP A 184 -12.48 3.07 2.70
C ASP A 184 -11.99 2.77 1.27
N GLU A 185 -12.45 3.52 0.27
CA GLU A 185 -11.98 3.43 -1.11
C GLU A 185 -10.52 3.90 -1.30
N MET A 186 -10.00 4.70 -0.38
CA MET A 186 -8.60 5.16 -0.38
C MET A 186 -7.62 4.16 0.26
N LYS A 187 -8.13 3.10 0.89
CA LYS A 187 -7.29 2.04 1.46
C LYS A 187 -6.91 1.05 0.36
N ASP A 188 -5.64 0.78 0.24
CA ASP A 188 -5.13 -0.21 -0.71
C ASP A 188 -5.59 -1.62 -0.37
N ARG A 189 -5.58 -2.48 -1.38
CA ARG A 189 -6.00 -3.88 -1.29
C ARG A 189 -5.02 -4.77 -2.04
N CYS A 190 -5.01 -6.06 -1.72
CA CYS A 190 -4.03 -6.99 -2.27
C CYS A 190 -4.52 -8.45 -2.25
N SER A 191 -3.81 -9.31 -3.01
CA SER A 191 -3.87 -10.76 -2.87
C SER A 191 -2.48 -11.27 -2.53
N LEU A 192 -2.38 -12.24 -1.60
CA LEU A 192 -1.12 -12.81 -1.15
C LEU A 192 -1.23 -14.32 -0.99
N VAL A 193 -0.14 -15.02 -1.36
CA VAL A 193 0.09 -16.44 -1.08
C VAL A 193 1.47 -16.56 -0.48
N MET A 194 1.59 -17.22 0.69
CA MET A 194 2.87 -17.60 1.29
C MET A 194 2.79 -19.06 1.76
N ALA A 195 3.62 -19.91 1.19
CA ALA A 195 3.62 -21.35 1.42
C ALA A 195 5.00 -21.83 1.87
N VAL A 196 5.04 -22.91 2.65
CA VAL A 196 6.25 -23.58 3.12
C VAL A 196 5.99 -25.06 3.40
N GLY A 197 7.01 -25.89 3.24
CA GLY A 197 7.00 -27.31 3.62
C GLY A 197 6.65 -28.24 2.46
N GLU A 198 7.04 -29.50 2.62
CA GLU A 198 6.98 -30.53 1.58
C GLU A 198 5.56 -30.84 1.09
N ASP A 199 4.55 -30.68 1.95
CA ASP A 199 3.15 -30.87 1.54
C ASP A 199 2.65 -29.76 0.60
N TRP A 200 3.30 -28.60 0.53
CA TRP A 200 2.80 -27.45 -0.19
C TRP A 200 3.72 -26.99 -1.33
N THR A 201 5.02 -26.90 -1.05
CA THR A 201 5.97 -26.35 -2.02
C THR A 201 6.80 -27.46 -2.66
N LYS A 202 7.28 -27.19 -3.87
CA LYS A 202 8.00 -28.16 -4.69
C LYS A 202 9.31 -28.66 -4.07
N ASP A 203 9.96 -27.83 -3.27
CA ASP A 203 11.27 -28.07 -2.66
C ASP A 203 11.24 -28.02 -1.11
N GLY A 204 10.07 -27.94 -0.50
CA GLY A 204 9.90 -27.77 0.95
C GLY A 204 10.28 -26.38 1.46
N GLY A 205 10.84 -25.51 0.62
CA GLY A 205 11.21 -24.15 0.95
C GLY A 205 10.03 -23.19 1.01
N ILE A 206 10.32 -21.90 1.28
CA ILE A 206 9.31 -20.84 1.24
C ILE A 206 9.08 -20.41 -0.22
N VAL A 207 7.81 -20.22 -0.58
CA VAL A 207 7.41 -19.49 -1.78
C VAL A 207 6.40 -18.42 -1.36
N CYS A 208 6.66 -17.16 -1.75
CA CYS A 208 5.81 -16.03 -1.42
C CYS A 208 5.48 -15.24 -2.69
N GLY A 209 4.21 -14.78 -2.80
CA GLY A 209 3.83 -13.85 -3.84
C GLY A 209 2.71 -12.93 -3.41
N HIS A 210 2.76 -11.69 -3.89
CA HIS A 210 1.87 -10.61 -3.54
C HIS A 210 1.51 -9.78 -4.77
N SER A 211 0.27 -9.34 -4.89
CA SER A 211 -0.20 -8.40 -5.89
C SER A 211 -0.99 -7.28 -5.24
N SER A 212 -0.57 -6.04 -5.44
CA SER A 212 -1.22 -4.84 -4.90
C SER A 212 -2.32 -4.33 -5.82
N PHE A 213 -3.38 -3.78 -5.24
CA PHE A 213 -4.51 -3.16 -5.94
C PHE A 213 -4.73 -1.75 -5.42
N SER A 214 -4.64 -0.76 -6.29
CA SER A 214 -4.93 0.64 -5.93
C SER A 214 -5.48 1.43 -7.11
N ASN A 215 -5.65 2.72 -6.91
CA ASN A 215 -5.86 3.67 -7.99
C ASN A 215 -4.62 3.71 -8.89
N PHE A 216 -4.83 3.78 -10.19
CA PHE A 216 -3.71 3.93 -11.12
C PHE A 216 -3.05 5.31 -11.04
N LEU A 217 -3.65 6.25 -10.30
CA LEU A 217 -3.08 7.56 -10.00
C LEU A 217 -1.82 7.46 -9.13
N ASP A 218 -1.88 6.77 -8.01
CA ASP A 218 -0.74 6.57 -7.09
C ASP A 218 0.13 5.38 -7.51
N ALA A 219 -0.46 4.33 -8.06
CA ALA A 219 0.24 3.14 -8.53
C ALA A 219 1.35 3.40 -9.57
N GLN A 220 1.24 4.48 -10.36
CA GLN A 220 2.26 4.87 -11.33
C GLN A 220 3.61 5.26 -10.70
N PHE A 221 3.65 5.51 -9.40
CA PHE A 221 4.88 5.82 -8.66
C PHE A 221 5.51 4.59 -8.01
N CYS A 222 4.86 3.44 -8.04
CA CYS A 222 5.31 2.19 -7.42
C CYS A 222 6.34 1.44 -8.28
N ASN A 223 7.18 2.14 -9.02
CA ASN A 223 8.21 1.59 -9.90
C ASN A 223 9.63 1.73 -9.37
N VAL A 224 9.79 1.91 -8.06
CA VAL A 224 11.11 2.02 -7.42
C VAL A 224 11.52 0.68 -6.85
N ILE A 225 12.66 0.15 -7.28
CA ILE A 225 13.37 -0.94 -6.59
C ILE A 225 14.45 -0.29 -5.74
N LEU A 226 14.26 -0.36 -4.41
CA LEU A 226 15.14 0.28 -3.44
C LEU A 226 15.95 -0.78 -2.68
N ARG A 227 17.28 -0.71 -2.82
CA ARG A 227 18.24 -1.48 -2.03
C ARG A 227 18.86 -0.56 -0.99
N ILE A 228 18.78 -0.96 0.28
CA ILE A 228 19.35 -0.23 1.41
C ILE A 228 20.46 -1.07 2.03
N GLU A 229 21.66 -0.51 2.11
CA GLU A 229 22.85 -1.11 2.73
C GLU A 229 23.28 -0.20 3.90
N PRO A 230 22.78 -0.44 5.12
CA PRO A 230 23.16 0.34 6.29
C PRO A 230 24.65 0.22 6.59
N GLU A 231 25.21 1.22 7.27
CA GLU A 231 26.58 1.11 7.82
C GLU A 231 26.68 -0.04 8.86
N ALA A 232 27.88 -0.50 9.10
CA ALA A 232 28.12 -1.58 10.06
C ALA A 232 27.55 -1.23 11.44
N GLY A 233 26.75 -2.16 11.99
CA GLY A 233 26.06 -1.98 13.27
C GLY A 233 24.75 -1.21 13.19
N ASP A 234 24.31 -0.70 12.02
CA ASP A 234 23.01 -0.04 11.84
C ASP A 234 21.95 -0.95 11.18
N GLY A 235 22.00 -2.23 11.46
CA GLY A 235 20.99 -3.18 11.01
C GLY A 235 21.44 -4.09 9.86
N VAL A 236 20.47 -4.69 9.16
CA VAL A 236 20.71 -5.57 8.00
C VAL A 236 20.40 -4.85 6.69
N PRO A 237 21.05 -5.24 5.59
CA PRO A 237 20.68 -4.79 4.27
C PRO A 237 19.28 -5.30 3.91
N MET A 238 18.59 -4.58 3.01
CA MET A 238 17.25 -4.95 2.55
C MET A 238 17.02 -4.49 1.10
N VAL A 239 16.13 -5.18 0.42
CA VAL A 239 15.63 -4.80 -0.91
C VAL A 239 14.10 -4.85 -0.90
N MET A 240 13.49 -3.86 -1.57
CA MET A 240 12.03 -3.72 -1.62
C MET A 240 11.57 -3.01 -2.88
N GLN A 241 10.32 -3.22 -3.25
CA GLN A 241 9.63 -2.30 -4.13
C GLN A 241 9.03 -1.15 -3.30
N SER A 242 9.11 0.08 -3.78
CA SER A 242 8.67 1.27 -3.06
C SER A 242 8.26 2.38 -4.04
N VAL A 243 8.09 3.59 -3.50
CA VAL A 243 7.81 4.83 -4.24
C VAL A 243 8.97 5.82 -4.07
N PRO A 244 9.06 6.88 -4.89
CA PRO A 244 10.04 7.95 -4.68
C PRO A 244 9.95 8.53 -3.26
N GLY A 245 11.07 8.53 -2.51
CA GLY A 245 11.12 9.05 -1.14
C GLY A 245 10.56 8.13 -0.06
N GLY A 246 10.12 6.91 -0.41
CA GLY A 246 9.66 5.91 0.55
C GLY A 246 10.80 5.30 1.36
N ILE A 247 10.62 5.15 2.67
CA ILE A 247 11.59 4.52 3.58
C ILE A 247 11.29 3.05 3.86
N TYR A 248 10.15 2.55 3.43
CA TYR A 248 9.67 1.18 3.57
C TYR A 248 8.98 0.74 2.28
N SER A 249 8.61 -0.54 2.18
CA SER A 249 7.84 -1.02 1.04
C SER A 249 6.40 -0.56 1.13
N MET A 250 6.05 0.46 0.35
CA MET A 250 4.67 0.94 0.22
C MET A 250 3.84 0.06 -0.74
N THR A 251 4.44 -0.98 -1.28
CA THR A 251 3.79 -2.03 -2.08
C THR A 251 3.85 -3.38 -1.38
N ASP A 252 4.16 -3.36 -0.09
CA ASP A 252 4.02 -4.45 0.86
C ASP A 252 4.81 -5.72 0.49
N PHE A 253 6.06 -5.53 -0.01
CA PHE A 253 6.95 -6.64 -0.31
C PHE A 253 8.42 -6.26 -0.16
N PHE A 254 9.14 -7.01 0.68
CA PHE A 254 10.56 -6.80 0.92
C PHE A 254 11.28 -8.11 1.27
N VAL A 255 12.60 -8.09 1.08
CA VAL A 255 13.52 -9.14 1.50
C VAL A 255 14.69 -8.50 2.28
N THR A 256 15.15 -9.15 3.35
CA THR A 256 16.24 -8.65 4.19
C THR A 256 17.43 -9.61 4.24
N GLY A 257 18.60 -9.07 4.56
CA GLY A 257 19.83 -9.86 4.75
C GLY A 257 19.79 -10.80 5.97
N ALA A 258 18.74 -10.74 6.78
CA ALA A 258 18.47 -11.74 7.81
C ALA A 258 17.81 -13.02 7.26
N GLY A 259 17.55 -13.09 5.94
CA GLY A 259 16.85 -14.19 5.31
C GLY A 259 15.33 -14.16 5.54
N ILE A 260 14.78 -12.96 5.77
CA ILE A 260 13.35 -12.77 6.00
C ILE A 260 12.73 -12.10 4.78
N VAL A 261 11.63 -12.68 4.26
CA VAL A 261 10.68 -12.04 3.35
C VAL A 261 9.47 -11.56 4.14
N GLY A 262 8.98 -10.36 3.81
CA GLY A 262 7.77 -9.82 4.43
C GLY A 262 6.80 -9.28 3.40
N SER A 263 5.51 -9.51 3.67
CA SER A 263 4.40 -8.99 2.88
C SER A 263 3.15 -8.85 3.76
N GLU A 264 2.08 -8.23 3.23
CA GLU A 264 0.84 -8.06 3.99
C GLU A 264 -0.39 -7.99 3.10
N THR A 265 -1.57 -8.04 3.70
CA THR A 265 -2.82 -7.58 3.10
C THR A 265 -3.62 -6.77 4.11
N THR A 266 -4.04 -5.58 3.71
CA THR A 266 -4.81 -4.64 4.53
C THR A 266 -6.14 -5.24 4.99
N ILE A 267 -6.51 -5.06 6.25
CA ILE A 267 -7.80 -5.51 6.80
C ILE A 267 -8.88 -4.50 6.42
N SER A 268 -9.82 -4.91 5.57
CA SER A 268 -10.94 -4.08 5.13
C SER A 268 -11.90 -3.77 6.27
N GLY A 269 -12.46 -2.55 6.25
CA GLY A 269 -13.42 -2.11 7.27
C GLY A 269 -12.80 -1.76 8.61
N PHE A 270 -11.50 -1.97 8.81
CA PHE A 270 -10.83 -1.62 10.06
C PHE A 270 -10.92 -0.13 10.37
N ASN A 271 -11.36 0.21 11.59
CA ASN A 271 -11.66 1.59 11.97
C ASN A 271 -11.13 1.99 13.36
N ALA A 272 -10.43 1.13 14.07
CA ALA A 272 -9.83 1.48 15.35
C ALA A 272 -8.50 2.24 15.13
N PHE A 273 -8.31 3.38 15.80
CA PHE A 273 -7.11 4.20 15.65
C PHE A 273 -6.74 4.93 16.95
N ALA A 274 -5.45 4.99 17.23
CA ALA A 274 -4.84 5.83 18.25
C ALA A 274 -3.55 6.46 17.72
N LEU A 275 -3.40 7.76 17.83
CA LEU A 275 -2.17 8.44 17.38
C LEU A 275 -0.97 8.01 18.23
N ARG A 276 -0.21 7.08 17.71
CA ARG A 276 1.00 6.49 18.31
C ARG A 276 2.10 6.39 17.25
N ASP A 277 2.91 5.33 17.29
CA ASP A 277 4.02 5.12 16.36
C ASP A 277 3.48 4.69 14.97
N PRO A 278 3.75 5.43 13.87
CA PRO A 278 3.17 5.13 12.56
C PRO A 278 3.76 3.86 11.96
N ILE A 279 2.95 3.15 11.15
CA ILE A 279 3.33 1.86 10.55
C ILE A 279 4.61 1.97 9.72
N CYS A 280 4.81 3.04 8.95
CA CYS A 280 6.02 3.24 8.15
C CYS A 280 7.31 3.13 8.98
N CYS A 281 7.30 3.62 10.20
CA CYS A 281 8.44 3.52 11.12
C CYS A 281 8.53 2.15 11.78
N ARG A 282 7.39 1.57 12.20
CA ARG A 282 7.37 0.25 12.87
C ARG A 282 7.83 -0.86 11.95
N ILE A 283 7.30 -0.92 10.72
CA ILE A 283 7.74 -1.94 9.74
C ILE A 283 9.18 -1.71 9.29
N ARG A 284 9.62 -0.42 9.13
CA ARG A 284 11.02 -0.14 8.84
C ARG A 284 11.97 -0.62 9.97
N GLU A 285 11.58 -0.48 11.23
CA GLU A 285 12.31 -1.03 12.37
C GLU A 285 12.39 -2.57 12.31
N CYS A 286 11.31 -3.24 11.90
CA CYS A 286 11.33 -4.68 11.68
C CYS A 286 12.33 -5.05 10.58
N MET A 287 12.25 -4.43 9.42
CA MET A 287 13.09 -4.70 8.26
C MET A 287 14.58 -4.48 8.55
N GLN A 288 14.91 -3.44 9.28
CA GLN A 288 16.31 -3.05 9.53
C GLN A 288 16.95 -3.76 10.71
N TYR A 289 16.19 -4.04 11.77
CA TYR A 289 16.73 -4.55 13.02
C TYR A 289 16.21 -5.92 13.44
N GLY A 290 15.12 -6.41 12.82
CA GLY A 290 14.57 -7.74 13.09
C GLY A 290 15.44 -8.85 12.50
N ARG A 291 15.70 -9.88 13.30
CA ARG A 291 16.48 -11.06 12.94
C ARG A 291 15.68 -12.34 12.96
N THR A 292 14.52 -12.33 13.63
CA THR A 292 13.63 -13.48 13.79
C THR A 292 12.18 -13.05 13.58
N LEU A 293 11.31 -14.02 13.30
CA LEU A 293 9.88 -13.76 13.14
C LEU A 293 9.25 -13.21 14.44
N GLU A 294 9.72 -13.68 15.58
CA GLU A 294 9.26 -13.25 16.91
C GLU A 294 9.58 -11.77 17.14
N GLU A 295 10.80 -11.34 16.78
CA GLU A 295 11.19 -9.92 16.86
C GLU A 295 10.33 -9.03 15.93
N TYR A 296 9.92 -9.56 14.76
CA TYR A 296 8.99 -8.83 13.86
C TYR A 296 7.62 -8.65 14.53
N ALA A 297 7.05 -9.72 15.09
CA ALA A 297 5.78 -9.67 15.80
C ALA A 297 5.82 -8.70 16.99
N GLU A 298 6.89 -8.73 17.81
CA GLU A 298 7.07 -7.84 18.94
C GLU A 298 7.17 -6.36 18.51
N ARG A 299 8.03 -6.06 17.52
CA ARG A 299 8.24 -4.69 17.03
C ARG A 299 6.99 -4.09 16.42
N LEU A 300 6.23 -4.86 15.63
CA LEU A 300 4.98 -4.41 15.02
C LEU A 300 3.91 -4.06 16.06
N GLN A 301 3.83 -4.81 17.15
CA GLN A 301 2.87 -4.58 18.22
C GLN A 301 3.24 -3.36 19.09
N LYS A 302 4.53 -3.03 19.19
CA LYS A 302 5.00 -1.98 20.07
C LYS A 302 4.44 -0.62 19.69
N ARG A 303 3.60 -0.05 20.57
CA ARG A 303 2.92 1.24 20.37
C ARG A 303 2.17 1.33 19.03
N ASN A 304 1.56 0.23 18.65
CA ASN A 304 0.72 0.16 17.46
C ASN A 304 -0.37 1.25 17.50
N SER A 305 -0.51 1.97 16.39
CA SER A 305 -1.51 3.02 16.22
C SER A 305 -2.82 2.53 15.59
N GLY A 306 -2.87 1.29 15.09
CA GLY A 306 -3.99 0.81 14.30
C GLY A 306 -4.04 1.41 12.88
N ASP A 307 -3.06 2.24 12.52
CA ASP A 307 -2.91 2.74 11.16
C ASP A 307 -2.48 1.60 10.24
N TYR A 308 -3.10 1.52 9.07
CA TYR A 308 -2.81 0.49 8.10
C TYR A 308 -2.83 -0.92 8.75
N ALA A 309 -3.97 -1.23 9.38
CA ALA A 309 -4.17 -2.53 10.03
C ALA A 309 -4.15 -3.65 8.99
N CYS A 310 -3.29 -4.64 9.19
CA CYS A 310 -2.97 -5.64 8.19
C CYS A 310 -2.87 -7.05 8.78
N SER A 311 -3.09 -8.01 7.89
CA SER A 311 -2.65 -9.38 8.05
C SER A 311 -1.23 -9.49 7.47
N TRP A 312 -0.22 -9.29 8.32
CA TRP A 312 1.19 -9.39 7.97
C TRP A 312 1.61 -10.84 7.84
N MET A 313 2.41 -11.15 6.82
CA MET A 313 2.98 -12.47 6.60
C MET A 313 4.49 -12.36 6.41
N PHE A 314 5.22 -13.16 7.18
CA PHE A 314 6.69 -13.18 7.18
C PHE A 314 7.18 -14.60 6.97
N GLY A 315 8.23 -14.76 6.17
CA GLY A 315 8.91 -16.03 5.97
C GLY A 315 10.37 -15.92 6.38
N ASP A 316 10.85 -16.85 7.20
CA ASP A 316 12.26 -17.03 7.59
C ASP A 316 12.80 -18.28 6.88
N VAL A 317 13.72 -18.10 5.93
CA VAL A 317 14.30 -19.23 5.15
C VAL A 317 15.18 -20.16 5.97
N GLY A 318 15.35 -19.88 7.27
CA GLY A 318 16.23 -20.63 8.15
C GLY A 318 17.72 -20.32 7.96
N GLY A 319 18.52 -20.63 8.95
CA GLY A 319 19.97 -20.44 8.90
C GLY A 319 20.68 -21.60 8.22
N HIS A 320 21.76 -21.33 7.50
CA HIS A 320 22.77 -22.35 7.22
C HIS A 320 23.45 -22.67 8.55
N GLY A 321 23.37 -23.93 8.99
CA GLY A 321 24.14 -24.39 10.15
C GLY A 321 25.62 -24.15 9.88
N GLY A 322 26.23 -23.19 10.60
CA GLY A 322 27.69 -23.05 10.62
C GLY A 322 28.28 -24.34 11.24
N HIS A 323 29.36 -24.85 10.66
CA HIS A 323 30.16 -26.01 11.07
C HIS A 323 29.46 -27.01 12.02
N GLY A 324 28.68 -27.96 11.47
CA GLY A 324 28.18 -29.14 12.18
C GLY A 324 26.79 -29.03 12.85
N GLY A 325 26.07 -27.89 12.73
CA GLY A 325 24.70 -27.74 13.22
C GLY A 325 23.66 -27.86 12.11
N HIS A 326 22.58 -28.62 12.32
CA HIS A 326 21.40 -28.60 11.45
C HIS A 326 20.81 -27.20 11.47
N GLY A 327 20.80 -26.51 10.31
CA GLY A 327 20.17 -25.20 10.18
C GLY A 327 18.71 -25.23 10.60
N ARG A 328 18.17 -24.12 11.14
CA ARG A 328 16.73 -24.04 11.45
C ARG A 328 15.93 -24.24 10.16
N PRO A 329 14.89 -25.09 10.17
CA PRO A 329 14.04 -25.29 9.00
C PRO A 329 13.33 -23.97 8.64
N PRO A 330 13.00 -23.78 7.35
CA PRO A 330 12.20 -22.64 6.94
C PRO A 330 10.83 -22.66 7.62
N ARG A 331 10.30 -21.48 7.92
CA ARG A 331 8.99 -21.31 8.56
C ARG A 331 8.35 -20.00 8.14
N ILE A 332 7.04 -19.96 8.18
CA ILE A 332 6.26 -18.76 7.90
C ILE A 332 5.41 -18.37 9.11
N MET A 333 5.13 -17.08 9.25
CA MET A 333 4.33 -16.51 10.34
C MET A 333 3.29 -15.55 9.76
N ARG A 334 2.07 -15.62 10.30
CA ARG A 334 1.02 -14.62 10.08
C ARG A 334 0.81 -13.85 11.37
N VAL A 335 0.82 -12.51 11.27
CA VAL A 335 0.49 -11.57 12.36
C VAL A 335 -0.72 -10.75 11.91
N GLU A 336 -1.90 -11.07 12.42
CA GLU A 336 -3.09 -10.26 12.20
C GLU A 336 -3.13 -9.15 13.25
N LEU A 337 -2.89 -7.93 12.81
CA LEU A 337 -2.58 -6.80 13.68
C LEU A 337 -3.74 -5.79 13.67
N GLY A 338 -4.67 -5.93 14.62
CA GLY A 338 -5.63 -4.89 15.01
C GLY A 338 -4.99 -3.88 15.97
N LEU A 339 -5.77 -2.95 16.51
CA LEU A 339 -5.28 -1.99 17.51
C LEU A 339 -5.15 -2.60 18.90
N ASN A 340 -6.17 -3.34 19.33
CA ASN A 340 -6.28 -3.95 20.68
C ASN A 340 -6.14 -5.47 20.64
N TYR A 341 -6.43 -6.10 19.52
CA TYR A 341 -6.35 -7.54 19.33
C TYR A 341 -5.28 -7.89 18.32
N VAL A 342 -4.53 -8.94 18.62
CA VAL A 342 -3.48 -9.49 17.75
C VAL A 342 -3.60 -10.99 17.75
N ASN A 343 -3.43 -11.61 16.58
CA ASN A 343 -3.29 -13.04 16.43
C ASN A 343 -1.97 -13.36 15.73
N VAL A 344 -1.20 -14.31 16.26
CA VAL A 344 0.08 -14.74 15.71
C VAL A 344 0.05 -16.25 15.49
N GLU A 345 0.26 -16.66 14.26
CA GLU A 345 0.35 -18.07 13.88
C GLU A 345 1.65 -18.34 13.15
N THR A 346 2.26 -19.50 13.39
CA THR A 346 3.51 -19.92 12.75
C THR A 346 3.41 -21.36 12.29
N THR A 347 3.93 -21.67 11.10
CA THR A 347 3.99 -23.03 10.58
C THR A 347 5.29 -23.31 9.84
N LYS A 348 5.70 -24.59 9.80
CA LYS A 348 6.81 -25.12 9.00
C LYS A 348 6.34 -25.92 7.79
N ASN A 349 5.04 -26.24 7.74
CA ASN A 349 4.39 -26.95 6.65
C ASN A 349 2.94 -26.46 6.53
N GLY A 350 2.71 -25.50 5.63
CA GLY A 350 1.42 -24.86 5.50
C GLY A 350 1.39 -23.72 4.50
N VAL A 351 0.22 -23.11 4.35
CA VAL A 351 -0.01 -21.93 3.50
C VAL A 351 -0.80 -20.87 4.25
N PHE A 352 -0.37 -19.62 4.13
CA PHE A 352 -1.14 -18.45 4.54
C PHE A 352 -1.62 -17.67 3.31
N LEU A 353 -2.87 -17.22 3.35
CA LEU A 353 -3.54 -16.50 2.27
C LEU A 353 -3.94 -15.10 2.74
N GLY A 354 -3.66 -14.12 1.90
CA GLY A 354 -4.08 -12.74 2.10
C GLY A 354 -5.13 -12.32 1.07
N PHE A 355 -6.26 -11.79 1.54
CA PHE A 355 -7.41 -11.41 0.71
C PHE A 355 -8.17 -10.21 1.28
N ASN A 356 -7.48 -9.38 2.08
CA ASN A 356 -8.00 -8.19 2.77
C ASN A 356 -9.06 -8.46 3.85
N SER A 357 -8.91 -9.52 4.57
CA SER A 357 -9.66 -9.80 5.79
C SER A 357 -8.77 -10.51 6.81
N THR A 358 -9.26 -10.66 8.02
CA THR A 358 -8.58 -11.33 9.12
C THR A 358 -9.32 -12.61 9.50
N TYR A 359 -8.59 -13.63 9.93
CA TYR A 359 -9.16 -14.85 10.50
C TYR A 359 -9.53 -14.66 11.98
N ASP A 360 -8.87 -13.73 12.70
CA ASP A 360 -9.21 -13.38 14.08
C ASP A 360 -10.59 -12.73 14.16
N GLU A 361 -11.52 -13.40 14.84
CA GLU A 361 -12.91 -12.94 14.96
C GLU A 361 -13.04 -11.67 15.79
N ARG A 362 -12.17 -11.44 16.77
CA ARG A 362 -12.20 -10.24 17.61
C ARG A 362 -11.84 -9.00 16.78
N ILE A 363 -10.80 -9.09 15.95
CA ILE A 363 -10.43 -8.00 15.04
C ILE A 363 -11.57 -7.78 14.05
N ARG A 364 -12.08 -8.86 13.42
CA ARG A 364 -13.13 -8.78 12.40
C ARG A 364 -14.44 -8.22 12.92
N ASN A 365 -14.87 -8.62 14.11
CA ASN A 365 -16.19 -8.31 14.63
C ASN A 365 -16.22 -7.09 15.57
N ILE A 366 -15.08 -6.72 16.18
CA ILE A 366 -15.01 -5.64 17.17
C ILE A 366 -14.29 -4.41 16.62
N GLU A 367 -13.20 -4.59 15.86
CA GLU A 367 -12.39 -3.47 15.37
C GLU A 367 -12.68 -3.07 13.92
N CYS A 368 -13.38 -3.91 13.14
CA CYS A 368 -13.88 -3.54 11.83
C CYS A 368 -15.30 -3.01 11.96
N SER A 369 -15.57 -1.83 11.37
CA SER A 369 -16.90 -1.24 11.43
C SER A 369 -17.91 -2.08 10.65
N SER A 370 -19.02 -2.41 11.32
CA SER A 370 -20.15 -3.17 10.79
C SER A 370 -20.92 -2.47 9.66
N SER A 371 -20.64 -1.19 9.37
CA SER A 371 -21.41 -0.40 8.40
C SER A 371 -21.39 -0.94 6.97
N LEU A 372 -20.43 -1.79 6.62
CA LEU A 372 -20.38 -2.52 5.35
C LEU A 372 -20.89 -3.97 5.49
N SER A 373 -20.81 -4.57 6.69
CA SER A 373 -21.24 -5.94 6.93
C SER A 373 -22.75 -6.04 7.26
N GLU A 374 -23.32 -5.12 8.07
CA GLU A 374 -24.72 -5.19 8.47
C GLU A 374 -25.70 -4.86 7.34
N LYS A 375 -25.38 -3.90 6.46
CA LYS A 375 -26.26 -3.59 5.33
C LYS A 375 -26.23 -4.63 4.21
N ALA A 376 -25.12 -5.33 4.03
CA ALA A 376 -25.06 -6.47 3.13
C ALA A 376 -25.88 -7.66 3.67
N ASN A 377 -25.96 -7.82 5.00
CA ASN A 377 -26.74 -8.88 5.65
C ASN A 377 -28.26 -8.63 5.63
N HIS A 378 -28.71 -7.37 5.63
CA HIS A 378 -30.13 -7.03 5.58
C HIS A 378 -30.72 -6.89 4.18
N ALA A 379 -29.89 -6.70 3.15
CA ALA A 379 -30.36 -6.56 1.76
C ALA A 379 -30.59 -7.89 1.01
N THR A 380 -30.06 -9.01 1.53
CA THR A 380 -30.25 -10.33 0.95
C THR A 380 -30.86 -11.21 2.02
N GLY A 381 -32.20 -11.38 2.00
CA GLY A 381 -32.95 -12.31 2.85
C GLY A 381 -32.57 -13.78 2.71
N ALA A 382 -31.29 -14.11 2.63
CA ALA A 382 -30.77 -15.46 2.55
C ALA A 382 -30.44 -15.95 3.97
N GLY A 383 -31.23 -16.90 4.44
CA GLY A 383 -31.19 -17.51 5.76
C GLY A 383 -29.81 -17.98 6.18
N ALA A 384 -29.55 -17.80 7.44
CA ALA A 384 -28.43 -18.37 8.18
C ALA A 384 -28.41 -19.89 8.02
N ILE A 385 -27.41 -20.41 7.30
CA ILE A 385 -27.01 -21.81 7.39
C ILE A 385 -25.51 -21.80 7.72
N ASP A 386 -25.24 -22.09 8.91
CA ASP A 386 -24.12 -22.58 9.69
C ASP A 386 -23.84 -21.71 10.93
N GLY A 387 -23.99 -22.35 12.09
CA GLY A 387 -23.88 -21.76 13.41
C GLY A 387 -22.53 -21.11 13.69
N GLY A 388 -22.45 -19.80 13.61
CA GLY A 388 -21.27 -19.00 13.92
C GLY A 388 -21.55 -17.56 13.55
N GLY A 389 -22.04 -16.76 14.48
CA GLY A 389 -22.30 -15.34 14.30
C GLY A 389 -21.05 -14.59 13.87
N GLY A 390 -21.13 -13.84 12.79
CA GLY A 390 -20.08 -12.89 12.41
C GLY A 390 -19.64 -12.97 10.96
N GLY A 391 -20.15 -12.09 10.10
CA GLY A 391 -19.54 -11.70 8.85
C GLY A 391 -19.84 -12.53 7.61
N SER A 392 -21.03 -12.42 7.05
CA SER A 392 -21.42 -13.06 5.78
C SER A 392 -20.49 -12.73 4.60
N GLY A 393 -19.75 -11.60 4.65
CA GLY A 393 -18.79 -11.21 3.62
C GLY A 393 -17.51 -12.04 3.57
N PHE A 394 -17.19 -12.82 4.62
CA PHE A 394 -15.92 -13.53 4.72
C PHE A 394 -15.81 -14.73 3.74
N ARG A 395 -16.89 -15.37 3.40
CA ARG A 395 -16.99 -16.44 2.37
C ARG A 395 -18.00 -16.13 1.26
N ASP A 396 -18.63 -14.98 1.30
CA ASP A 396 -19.59 -14.57 0.30
C ASP A 396 -18.87 -14.25 -1.02
N VAL A 397 -19.01 -15.13 -2.00
CA VAL A 397 -18.38 -15.02 -3.31
C VAL A 397 -18.93 -13.85 -4.15
N SER A 398 -20.04 -13.23 -3.77
CA SER A 398 -20.54 -11.99 -4.38
C SER A 398 -19.64 -10.79 -4.01
N SER A 399 -18.89 -10.88 -2.89
CA SER A 399 -17.91 -9.90 -2.45
C SER A 399 -16.52 -10.18 -3.03
N SER A 400 -15.69 -9.13 -3.17
CA SER A 400 -14.29 -9.28 -3.60
C SER A 400 -13.45 -10.08 -2.58
N ILE A 401 -13.72 -9.93 -1.29
CA ILE A 401 -13.01 -10.63 -0.21
C ILE A 401 -13.32 -12.14 -0.28
N GLY A 402 -14.60 -12.50 -0.25
CA GLY A 402 -15.03 -13.89 -0.24
C GLY A 402 -14.69 -14.62 -1.54
N ASN A 403 -14.85 -13.97 -2.71
CA ASN A 403 -14.49 -14.56 -3.99
C ASN A 403 -12.99 -14.88 -4.06
N ARG A 404 -12.12 -13.93 -3.69
CA ARG A 404 -10.67 -14.14 -3.71
C ARG A 404 -10.25 -15.20 -2.70
N ARG A 405 -10.82 -15.19 -1.50
CA ARG A 405 -10.55 -16.21 -0.50
C ARG A 405 -10.84 -17.61 -1.04
N VAL A 406 -12.08 -17.84 -1.49
CA VAL A 406 -12.50 -19.16 -2.01
C VAL A 406 -11.62 -19.57 -3.21
N GLN A 407 -11.28 -18.65 -4.09
CA GLN A 407 -10.47 -18.94 -5.26
C GLN A 407 -9.01 -19.24 -4.89
N LEU A 408 -8.42 -18.49 -3.96
CA LEU A 408 -7.06 -18.74 -3.47
C LEU A 408 -6.97 -20.10 -2.73
N GLU A 409 -7.96 -20.44 -1.89
CA GLU A 409 -8.05 -21.76 -1.24
C GLU A 409 -8.10 -22.89 -2.29
N LYS A 410 -8.97 -22.78 -3.30
CA LYS A 410 -9.07 -23.78 -4.39
C LYS A 410 -7.78 -23.93 -5.19
N LEU A 411 -7.13 -22.82 -5.52
CA LEU A 411 -5.92 -22.84 -6.34
C LEU A 411 -4.72 -23.38 -5.57
N THR A 412 -4.55 -22.99 -4.31
CA THR A 412 -3.44 -23.51 -3.49
C THR A 412 -3.61 -25.01 -3.23
N GLU A 413 -4.83 -25.50 -2.98
CA GLU A 413 -5.08 -26.93 -2.87
C GLU A 413 -4.85 -27.68 -4.19
N LYS A 414 -5.30 -27.14 -5.32
CA LYS A 414 -5.03 -27.71 -6.66
C LYS A 414 -3.54 -27.89 -6.94
N TYR A 415 -2.69 -26.98 -6.43
CA TYR A 415 -1.25 -27.01 -6.65
C TYR A 415 -0.45 -27.54 -5.45
N ARG A 416 -1.10 -28.13 -4.46
CA ARG A 416 -0.47 -28.71 -3.27
C ARG A 416 0.71 -29.60 -3.65
N GLY A 417 1.84 -29.48 -2.93
CA GLY A 417 3.11 -30.17 -3.20
C GLY A 417 3.86 -29.71 -4.46
N ARG A 418 3.36 -28.69 -5.17
CA ARG A 418 3.95 -28.22 -6.44
C ARG A 418 4.09 -26.70 -6.51
N ILE A 419 3.82 -26.01 -5.41
CA ILE A 419 3.89 -24.53 -5.39
C ILE A 419 5.35 -24.11 -5.56
N ASP A 420 5.60 -23.39 -6.65
CA ASP A 420 6.84 -22.68 -6.95
C ASP A 420 6.49 -21.22 -7.40
N THR A 421 7.47 -20.43 -7.74
CA THR A 421 7.25 -19.03 -8.16
C THR A 421 6.36 -18.92 -9.39
N ASP A 422 6.43 -19.86 -10.34
CA ASP A 422 5.61 -19.85 -11.55
C ASP A 422 4.15 -20.23 -11.25
N VAL A 423 3.94 -21.16 -10.33
CA VAL A 423 2.60 -21.48 -9.84
C VAL A 423 1.99 -20.27 -9.13
N VAL A 424 2.76 -19.57 -8.27
CA VAL A 424 2.25 -18.38 -7.58
C VAL A 424 1.93 -17.25 -8.56
N LYS A 425 2.74 -17.03 -9.60
CA LYS A 425 2.40 -16.08 -10.69
C LYS A 425 1.07 -16.43 -11.36
N ARG A 426 0.81 -17.72 -11.64
CA ARG A 426 -0.47 -18.20 -12.22
C ARG A 426 -1.63 -17.96 -11.27
N ILE A 427 -1.48 -18.28 -9.96
CA ILE A 427 -2.49 -18.04 -8.93
C ILE A 427 -2.86 -16.55 -8.87
N LEU A 428 -1.87 -15.67 -8.80
CA LEU A 428 -2.08 -14.23 -8.72
C LEU A 428 -2.65 -13.62 -10.01
N SER A 429 -2.51 -14.29 -11.14
CA SER A 429 -3.06 -13.88 -12.45
C SER A 429 -4.46 -14.42 -12.71
N ASP A 430 -5.07 -15.14 -11.76
CA ASP A 430 -6.35 -15.84 -11.98
C ASP A 430 -7.53 -14.88 -12.06
N HIS A 431 -8.44 -15.14 -13.00
CA HIS A 431 -9.65 -14.35 -13.27
C HIS A 431 -10.94 -15.14 -13.05
N TYR A 432 -10.90 -16.27 -12.36
CA TYR A 432 -12.13 -17.01 -12.10
C TYR A 432 -12.99 -16.30 -11.08
N ASP A 433 -14.22 -16.00 -11.46
CA ASP A 433 -15.24 -15.41 -10.60
C ASP A 433 -16.20 -16.51 -10.12
N ASN A 434 -16.08 -16.88 -8.84
CA ASN A 434 -16.92 -17.93 -8.27
C ASN A 434 -18.40 -17.53 -8.19
N HIS A 435 -18.72 -16.24 -8.16
CA HIS A 435 -20.10 -15.75 -8.19
C HIS A 435 -20.73 -15.93 -9.58
N LEU A 436 -19.96 -15.67 -10.64
CA LEU A 436 -20.41 -15.85 -12.03
C LEU A 436 -20.20 -17.27 -12.55
N GLY A 437 -19.43 -18.10 -11.84
CA GLY A 437 -19.09 -19.47 -12.27
C GLY A 437 -18.22 -19.53 -13.54
N LYS A 438 -17.48 -18.47 -13.88
CA LYS A 438 -16.69 -18.38 -15.14
C LYS A 438 -15.46 -17.49 -15.01
N MET A 439 -14.56 -17.57 -16.00
CA MET A 439 -13.46 -16.63 -16.17
C MET A 439 -14.01 -15.26 -16.57
N ALA A 440 -13.75 -14.23 -15.76
CA ALA A 440 -14.22 -12.85 -15.98
C ALA A 440 -13.36 -11.86 -15.21
N ALA A 441 -12.44 -11.17 -15.87
CA ALA A 441 -11.61 -10.14 -15.26
C ALA A 441 -12.50 -8.99 -14.76
N ASN A 442 -12.59 -8.84 -13.41
CA ASN A 442 -13.44 -7.84 -12.76
C ASN A 442 -12.92 -7.45 -11.38
N SER A 443 -13.71 -6.74 -10.59
CA SER A 443 -13.37 -6.25 -9.26
C SER A 443 -13.27 -7.34 -8.18
N ARG A 444 -13.81 -8.55 -8.41
CA ARG A 444 -13.84 -9.67 -7.45
C ARG A 444 -12.70 -10.65 -7.60
N THR A 445 -12.05 -10.70 -8.76
CA THR A 445 -11.06 -11.74 -9.10
C THR A 445 -9.72 -11.56 -8.38
N VAL A 446 -8.92 -12.62 -8.29
CA VAL A 446 -7.59 -12.61 -7.67
C VAL A 446 -6.68 -11.58 -8.34
N CYS A 447 -6.63 -11.58 -9.68
CA CYS A 447 -6.10 -10.47 -10.46
C CYS A 447 -7.23 -9.47 -10.70
N LYS A 448 -7.23 -8.38 -9.96
CA LYS A 448 -8.33 -7.41 -9.94
C LYS A 448 -8.30 -6.47 -11.13
N HIS A 449 -9.48 -6.30 -11.79
CA HIS A 449 -9.69 -5.39 -12.92
C HIS A 449 -10.95 -4.54 -12.74
N ALA A 450 -11.00 -3.69 -11.69
CA ALA A 450 -12.19 -2.87 -11.44
C ALA A 450 -12.46 -1.86 -12.56
N TYR A 451 -11.46 -1.43 -13.29
CA TYR A 451 -11.60 -0.56 -14.46
C TYR A 451 -12.33 -1.23 -15.66
N ALA A 452 -12.51 -2.58 -15.63
CA ALA A 452 -13.25 -3.31 -16.65
C ALA A 452 -14.67 -3.66 -16.20
N ASP A 453 -15.07 -3.26 -14.98
CA ASP A 453 -16.31 -3.67 -14.33
C ASP A 453 -17.39 -2.58 -14.41
N GLY A 454 -18.51 -2.88 -15.05
CA GLY A 454 -19.66 -2.00 -15.19
C GLY A 454 -20.53 -1.81 -13.95
N GLY A 455 -20.04 -2.21 -12.76
CA GLY A 455 -20.72 -1.95 -11.49
C GLY A 455 -21.52 -3.10 -10.90
N GLY A 456 -21.32 -4.33 -11.38
CA GLY A 456 -22.00 -5.54 -10.87
C GLY A 456 -21.33 -6.23 -9.69
N GLY A 457 -20.23 -5.70 -9.15
CA GLY A 457 -19.44 -6.33 -8.10
C GLY A 457 -19.80 -5.84 -6.69
N GLY A 458 -20.64 -6.56 -5.97
CA GLY A 458 -20.94 -6.33 -4.57
C GLY A 458 -19.68 -6.25 -3.70
N GLY A 459 -19.64 -5.30 -2.80
CA GLY A 459 -18.56 -5.14 -1.81
C GLY A 459 -17.85 -3.79 -1.88
N GLY A 460 -18.60 -2.74 -1.71
CA GLY A 460 -18.18 -1.36 -1.70
C GLY A 460 -18.63 -0.65 -2.98
N GLY A 461 -19.83 -0.10 -3.00
CA GLY A 461 -20.52 0.60 -4.09
C GLY A 461 -19.62 1.38 -5.04
N GLY A 462 -18.79 0.64 -5.77
CA GLY A 462 -17.77 1.19 -6.63
C GLY A 462 -18.40 1.89 -7.81
N VAL A 463 -17.93 3.09 -8.07
CA VAL A 463 -18.28 3.81 -9.30
C VAL A 463 -17.82 2.95 -10.48
N PRO A 464 -18.71 2.68 -11.47
CA PRO A 464 -18.40 1.83 -12.60
C PRO A 464 -17.13 2.28 -13.33
N PHE A 465 -16.35 1.31 -13.80
CA PHE A 465 -15.17 1.53 -14.63
C PHE A 465 -14.09 2.43 -13.99
N LYS A 466 -14.08 2.54 -12.65
CA LYS A 466 -13.06 3.33 -11.94
C LYS A 466 -11.66 2.82 -12.29
N PRO A 467 -10.67 3.70 -12.61
CA PRO A 467 -9.28 3.32 -12.91
C PRO A 467 -8.55 2.75 -11.67
N VAL A 468 -8.97 1.56 -11.24
CA VAL A 468 -8.48 0.81 -10.09
C VAL A 468 -8.27 -0.64 -10.50
N GLY A 469 -7.18 -1.25 -10.08
CA GLY A 469 -6.89 -2.65 -10.37
C GLY A 469 -5.57 -3.12 -9.79
N ALA A 470 -5.19 -4.34 -10.13
CA ALA A 470 -3.85 -4.85 -9.88
C ALA A 470 -2.85 -4.03 -10.68
N TYR A 471 -1.80 -3.55 -10.02
CA TYR A 471 -0.80 -2.68 -10.64
C TYR A 471 0.63 -3.17 -10.45
N ASP A 472 0.84 -4.17 -9.62
CA ASP A 472 2.13 -4.84 -9.46
C ASP A 472 1.96 -6.28 -8.97
N THR A 473 3.04 -7.06 -9.11
CA THR A 473 3.15 -8.38 -8.49
C THR A 473 4.60 -8.68 -8.16
N LYS A 474 4.84 -9.27 -7.00
CA LYS A 474 6.15 -9.69 -6.53
C LYS A 474 6.09 -11.16 -6.17
N VAL A 475 7.14 -11.93 -6.50
CA VAL A 475 7.29 -13.33 -6.07
C VAL A 475 8.73 -13.61 -5.66
N ALA A 476 8.89 -14.41 -4.62
CA ALA A 476 10.18 -14.87 -4.13
C ALA A 476 10.08 -16.33 -3.66
N ASP A 477 11.18 -17.06 -3.78
CA ASP A 477 11.39 -18.36 -3.17
C ASP A 477 12.56 -18.32 -2.18
N SER A 478 12.77 -19.40 -1.44
CA SER A 478 13.88 -19.50 -0.48
C SER A 478 15.23 -19.19 -1.10
N ALA A 479 15.46 -19.52 -2.37
CA ALA A 479 16.74 -19.29 -3.03
C ALA A 479 16.95 -17.80 -3.33
N SER A 480 15.94 -17.11 -3.88
CA SER A 480 15.99 -15.67 -4.14
C SER A 480 16.05 -14.85 -2.85
N ILE A 481 15.31 -15.26 -1.80
CA ILE A 481 15.37 -14.59 -0.49
C ILE A 481 16.79 -14.63 0.09
N ARG A 482 17.50 -15.79 0.00
CA ARG A 482 18.89 -15.89 0.45
C ARG A 482 19.85 -14.99 -0.33
N ARG A 483 19.56 -14.73 -1.61
CA ARG A 483 20.32 -13.79 -2.44
C ARG A 483 19.89 -12.34 -2.28
N MET A 484 18.93 -12.07 -1.40
CA MET A 484 18.30 -10.75 -1.24
C MET A 484 17.76 -10.22 -2.58
N SER A 485 16.99 -11.05 -3.28
CA SER A 485 16.32 -10.69 -4.52
C SER A 485 14.89 -11.24 -4.57
N PHE A 486 14.10 -10.72 -5.48
CA PHE A 486 12.76 -11.20 -5.82
C PHE A 486 12.42 -10.82 -7.26
N LEU A 487 11.45 -11.50 -7.85
CA LEU A 487 10.92 -11.11 -9.16
C LEU A 487 9.78 -10.11 -8.97
N ALA A 488 9.83 -9.00 -9.71
CA ALA A 488 8.84 -7.94 -9.70
C ALA A 488 8.23 -7.74 -11.10
N HIS A 489 6.95 -7.48 -11.15
CA HIS A 489 6.19 -7.10 -12.34
C HIS A 489 5.40 -5.82 -12.04
N TRP A 490 5.62 -4.75 -12.81
CA TRP A 490 4.88 -3.50 -12.67
C TRP A 490 3.79 -3.42 -13.73
N GLY A 491 2.56 -3.64 -13.32
CA GLY A 491 1.35 -3.84 -14.10
C GLY A 491 0.53 -5.01 -13.53
N PRO A 492 -0.68 -5.27 -14.05
CA PRO A 492 -1.46 -6.44 -13.67
C PRO A 492 -0.68 -7.74 -13.91
N PRO A 493 -0.69 -8.72 -12.97
CA PRO A 493 0.10 -9.95 -13.10
C PRO A 493 -0.22 -10.78 -14.35
N CYS A 494 -1.43 -10.65 -14.88
CA CYS A 494 -1.85 -11.28 -16.14
C CYS A 494 -1.23 -10.63 -17.39
N GLY A 495 -0.55 -9.49 -17.23
CA GLY A 495 0.06 -8.73 -18.33
C GLY A 495 -0.94 -7.96 -19.21
N THR A 496 -2.21 -7.84 -18.81
CA THR A 496 -3.19 -7.00 -19.52
C THR A 496 -2.80 -5.52 -19.40
N PRO A 497 -2.58 -4.79 -20.50
CA PRO A 497 -2.22 -3.39 -20.42
C PRO A 497 -3.44 -2.52 -20.04
N PHE A 498 -3.18 -1.37 -19.41
CA PHE A 498 -4.15 -0.30 -19.25
C PHE A 498 -3.72 0.91 -20.07
N SER A 499 -4.60 1.42 -20.91
CA SER A 499 -4.38 2.64 -21.69
C SER A 499 -5.36 3.73 -21.27
N VAL A 500 -4.85 4.85 -20.82
CA VAL A 500 -5.65 6.03 -20.44
C VAL A 500 -6.52 6.49 -21.60
N ARG A 501 -5.94 6.60 -22.80
CA ARG A 501 -6.67 7.04 -23.98
C ARG A 501 -7.85 6.13 -24.31
N GLU A 502 -7.64 4.82 -24.34
CA GLU A 502 -8.70 3.86 -24.68
C GLU A 502 -9.76 3.78 -23.57
N HIS A 503 -9.32 3.92 -22.32
CA HIS A 503 -10.24 3.95 -21.19
C HIS A 503 -11.14 5.18 -21.23
N MET A 504 -10.58 6.39 -21.40
CA MET A 504 -11.35 7.64 -21.46
C MET A 504 -12.28 7.73 -22.67
N LYS A 505 -11.91 7.07 -23.77
CA LYS A 505 -12.78 6.96 -24.96
C LYS A 505 -14.05 6.14 -24.64
N LYS A 506 -13.92 5.07 -23.87
CA LYS A 506 -15.04 4.18 -23.48
C LYS A 506 -15.83 4.72 -22.28
N HIS A 507 -15.16 5.42 -21.39
CA HIS A 507 -15.65 5.87 -20.08
C HIS A 507 -15.35 7.36 -19.88
N PRO A 508 -16.05 8.26 -20.61
CA PRO A 508 -15.80 9.70 -20.56
C PRO A 508 -16.10 10.34 -19.20
N GLU A 509 -16.82 9.66 -18.32
CA GLU A 509 -17.06 10.06 -16.93
C GLU A 509 -15.78 10.20 -16.11
N TRP A 510 -14.69 9.54 -16.53
CA TRP A 510 -13.38 9.60 -15.88
C TRP A 510 -12.39 10.59 -16.50
N LYS A 511 -12.85 11.43 -17.46
CA LYS A 511 -12.00 12.37 -18.21
C LYS A 511 -11.15 13.29 -17.33
N ASP A 512 -11.67 13.70 -16.16
CA ASP A 512 -10.98 14.59 -15.23
C ASP A 512 -9.75 13.92 -14.57
N TRP A 513 -9.65 12.58 -14.64
CA TRP A 513 -8.51 11.80 -14.16
C TRP A 513 -7.40 11.67 -15.22
N ALA A 514 -7.72 11.90 -16.50
CA ALA A 514 -6.80 11.65 -17.61
C ALA A 514 -5.47 12.39 -17.53
N GLU A 515 -5.48 13.63 -16.98
CA GLU A 515 -4.28 14.45 -16.81
C GLU A 515 -3.30 13.85 -15.78
N TYR A 516 -3.83 13.11 -14.81
CA TYR A 516 -3.09 12.57 -13.67
C TYR A 516 -2.77 11.08 -13.81
N LEU A 517 -3.32 10.39 -14.80
CA LEU A 517 -3.11 8.96 -15.03
C LEU A 517 -1.94 8.70 -15.98
N ALA A 518 -1.30 7.55 -15.80
CA ALA A 518 -0.33 7.01 -16.75
C ALA A 518 -0.79 5.66 -17.32
N ASP A 519 -0.32 5.35 -18.52
CA ASP A 519 -0.51 4.02 -19.12
C ASP A 519 0.29 2.96 -18.35
N PHE A 520 -0.28 1.77 -18.22
CA PHE A 520 0.43 0.57 -17.77
C PHE A 520 0.59 -0.36 -18.99
N PRO A 521 1.69 -0.24 -19.75
CA PRO A 521 1.94 -1.10 -20.88
C PRO A 521 2.28 -2.52 -20.42
N LYS A 522 2.15 -3.49 -21.33
CA LYS A 522 2.63 -4.84 -21.07
C LYS A 522 4.13 -4.84 -20.82
N ARG A 523 4.58 -5.44 -19.72
CA ARG A 523 5.99 -5.54 -19.33
C ARG A 523 6.36 -6.97 -19.01
N GLY A 524 7.68 -7.23 -18.95
CA GLY A 524 8.24 -8.47 -18.44
C GLY A 524 8.45 -8.42 -16.92
N TRP A 525 8.74 -9.57 -16.34
CA TRP A 525 9.24 -9.70 -14.99
C TRP A 525 10.70 -9.25 -14.93
N VAL A 526 11.08 -8.59 -13.86
CA VAL A 526 12.45 -8.16 -13.58
C VAL A 526 12.91 -8.71 -12.23
N GLU A 527 14.19 -9.03 -12.10
CA GLU A 527 14.79 -9.33 -10.80
C GLU A 527 15.13 -8.03 -10.08
N ALA A 528 14.74 -7.93 -8.78
CA ALA A 528 14.96 -6.79 -7.91
C ALA A 528 16.17 -6.99 -7.00
#